data_6f53b96da930098dcdc5c86ed0636eca
#
_entry.id   6f53b96da930098dcdc5c86ed0636eca
#
_cell.length_a   1.000
_cell.length_b   1.000
_cell.length_c   1.000
_cell.angle_alpha   90.00
_cell.angle_beta   90.00
_cell.angle_gamma   90.00
#
_symmetry.space_group_name_H-M   'P 1'
#
loop_
_entity.id
_entity.type
_entity.pdbx_description
1 polymer ?
#
loop_
_entity_poly.entity_id
_entity_poly.type
_entity_poly.pdbx_seq_one_letter_code
_entity_poly.pdbx_strand_id
1 'polypeptide(L)' 'MAQGGLSFLYDAMGKVSGEYLWAYPPGIPLVTPGEEITVDLVETVEQFYQAGVRLIGTRGKPPITIFALGDQDG' A
#
# COMPACT_ATOMS: atom_id res chain seq x y z
N MET A 1 12.93 -6.16 -15.81
CA MET A 1 11.59 -6.46 -15.70
C MET A 1 11.12 -6.27 -14.30
N ALA A 2 10.03 -5.65 -14.15
CA ALA A 2 9.50 -5.40 -12.84
C ALA A 2 8.96 -6.67 -12.26
N GLN A 3 9.24 -6.92 -11.01
CA GLN A 3 8.72 -8.06 -10.34
C GLN A 3 7.96 -7.60 -9.13
N GLY A 4 6.86 -8.20 -8.88
CA GLY A 4 6.05 -7.86 -7.73
C GLY A 4 6.32 -8.79 -6.56
N GLY A 5 6.03 -8.33 -5.39
CA GLY A 5 6.13 -9.14 -4.19
C GLY A 5 5.59 -8.39 -3.01
N LEU A 6 5.38 -9.10 -1.91
CA LEU A 6 4.95 -8.47 -0.68
C LEU A 6 6.15 -7.84 0.00
N SER A 7 5.99 -6.62 0.45
CA SER A 7 7.03 -5.90 1.17
C SER A 7 6.41 -5.27 2.38
N PHE A 8 7.23 -4.94 3.37
CA PHE A 8 6.74 -4.09 4.44
C PHE A 8 6.37 -2.74 3.86
N LEU A 9 5.30 -2.16 4.37
CA LEU A 9 4.79 -0.93 3.81
C LEU A 9 5.86 0.16 3.79
N TYR A 10 6.62 0.30 4.86
CA TYR A 10 7.64 1.33 4.89
C TYR A 10 8.74 1.07 3.87
N ASP A 11 9.04 -0.18 3.60
CA ASP A 11 10.09 -0.52 2.65
C ASP A 11 9.61 -0.32 1.21
N ALA A 12 8.31 -0.21 1.02
CA ALA A 12 7.75 -0.08 -0.30
C ALA A 12 7.68 1.37 -0.77
N MET A 13 8.05 2.32 0.08
CA MET A 13 8.01 3.72 -0.33
C MET A 13 8.90 3.93 -1.53
N GLY A 14 8.39 4.63 -2.52
CA GLY A 14 9.10 4.86 -3.76
C GLY A 14 8.84 3.80 -4.82
N LYS A 15 8.25 2.68 -4.43
CA LYS A 15 7.88 1.65 -5.39
C LYS A 15 6.46 1.90 -5.87
N VAL A 16 6.00 1.08 -6.78
CA VAL A 16 4.68 1.20 -7.36
C VAL A 16 3.79 0.13 -6.76
N SER A 17 2.57 0.49 -6.39
CA SER A 17 1.65 -0.48 -5.82
C SER A 17 1.21 -1.48 -6.88
N GLY A 18 1.12 -2.73 -6.51
CA GLY A 18 0.57 -3.76 -7.36
C GLY A 18 -0.78 -4.23 -6.88
N GLU A 19 -1.42 -3.47 -5.99
CA GLU A 19 -2.70 -3.88 -5.46
C GLU A 19 -3.55 -2.68 -5.11
N TYR A 20 -4.83 -2.95 -4.83
CA TYR A 20 -5.74 -1.95 -4.27
C TYR A 20 -5.63 -2.00 -2.76
N LEU A 21 -5.71 -0.83 -2.12
CA LEU A 21 -5.74 -0.72 -0.68
C LEU A 21 -6.92 0.17 -0.33
N TRP A 22 -7.73 -0.27 0.60
CA TRP A 22 -8.97 0.41 0.95
C TRP A 22 -9.05 0.67 2.44
N ALA A 23 -9.72 1.72 2.84
CA ALA A 23 -10.08 1.97 4.23
C ALA A 23 -11.58 1.76 4.38
N TYR A 24 -12.00 1.04 5.39
CA TYR A 24 -13.39 0.65 5.57
C TYR A 24 -13.84 0.95 6.99
N PRO A 25 -15.06 1.38 7.21
CA PRO A 25 -15.96 2.06 6.31
C PRO A 25 -15.51 3.48 6.12
N PRO A 26 -15.93 4.13 5.04
CA PRO A 26 -16.96 3.75 4.09
C PRO A 26 -16.42 3.09 2.82
N GLY A 27 -15.21 2.70 2.75
CA GLY A 27 -14.69 2.08 1.57
C GLY A 27 -14.01 3.09 0.68
N ILE A 28 -12.95 3.71 1.20
CA ILE A 28 -12.21 4.71 0.48
C ILE A 28 -10.96 4.06 -0.08
N PRO A 29 -10.75 4.11 -1.40
CA PRO A 29 -9.51 3.57 -1.95
C PRO A 29 -8.35 4.50 -1.62
N LEU A 30 -7.30 3.93 -1.08
CA LEU A 30 -6.13 4.69 -0.70
C LEU A 30 -5.06 4.62 -1.76
N VAL A 31 -4.94 3.49 -2.44
CA VAL A 31 -3.99 3.35 -3.52
C VAL A 31 -4.53 2.30 -4.49
N THR A 32 -4.23 2.46 -5.75
CA THR A 32 -4.64 1.53 -6.79
C THR A 32 -3.39 0.99 -7.48
N PRO A 33 -3.51 -0.12 -8.22
CA PRO A 33 -2.35 -0.67 -8.92
C PRO A 33 -1.79 0.37 -9.89
N GLY A 34 -0.50 0.48 -9.91
CA GLY A 34 0.19 1.44 -10.77
C GLY A 34 0.48 2.76 -10.13
N GLU A 35 -0.07 3.02 -8.94
CA GLU A 35 0.21 4.28 -8.27
C GLU A 35 1.45 4.15 -7.41
N GLU A 36 2.18 5.24 -7.29
CA GLU A 36 3.39 5.23 -6.47
C GLU A 36 3.04 5.21 -4.99
N ILE A 37 3.79 4.45 -4.22
CA ILE A 37 3.63 4.38 -2.77
C ILE A 37 4.45 5.52 -2.18
N THR A 38 3.76 6.56 -1.76
CA THR A 38 4.43 7.78 -1.29
C THR A 38 4.47 7.81 0.23
N VAL A 39 5.26 8.73 0.76
CA VAL A 39 5.28 8.96 2.20
C VAL A 39 3.89 9.37 2.68
N ASP A 40 3.19 10.20 1.90
CA ASP A 40 1.85 10.61 2.29
C ASP A 40 0.92 9.41 2.39
N LEU A 41 1.03 8.46 1.49
CA LEU A 41 0.22 7.27 1.55
C LEU A 41 0.50 6.48 2.81
N VAL A 42 1.77 6.28 3.12
CA VAL A 42 2.16 5.51 4.30
C VAL A 42 1.63 6.20 5.56
N GLU A 43 1.75 7.51 5.63
CA GLU A 43 1.26 8.24 6.79
C GLU A 43 -0.25 8.15 6.91
N THR A 44 -0.96 8.22 5.78
CA THR A 44 -2.41 8.10 5.78
C THR A 44 -2.84 6.72 6.28
N VAL A 45 -2.16 5.69 5.83
CA VAL A 45 -2.46 4.33 6.26
C VAL A 45 -2.25 4.21 7.77
N GLU A 46 -1.16 4.76 8.27
CA GLU A 46 -0.90 4.70 9.68
C GLU A 46 -1.94 5.44 10.48
N GLN A 47 -2.37 6.61 10.01
CA GLN A 47 -3.37 7.37 10.73
C GLN A 47 -4.69 6.63 10.78
N PHE A 48 -5.10 6.01 9.68
CA PHE A 48 -6.33 5.24 9.70
C PHE A 48 -6.21 4.03 10.62
N TYR A 49 -5.06 3.39 10.62
CA TYR A 49 -4.86 2.25 11.48
C TYR A 49 -4.95 2.67 12.95
N GLN A 50 -4.34 3.78 13.31
CA GLN A 50 -4.37 4.27 14.68
C GLN A 50 -5.79 4.67 15.11
N ALA A 51 -6.59 5.10 14.16
CA ALA A 51 -7.96 5.49 14.44
C ALA A 51 -8.91 4.29 14.50
N GLY A 52 -8.40 3.09 14.30
CA GLY A 52 -9.24 1.91 14.36
C GLY A 52 -9.99 1.60 13.09
N VAL A 53 -9.65 2.26 11.99
CA VAL A 53 -10.30 2.00 10.72
C VAL A 53 -9.73 0.72 10.13
N ARG A 54 -10.60 -0.13 9.59
CA ARG A 54 -10.13 -1.36 8.99
C ARG A 54 -9.48 -1.08 7.66
N LEU A 55 -8.34 -1.69 7.43
CA LEU A 55 -7.62 -1.56 6.18
C LEU A 55 -7.68 -2.89 5.46
N ILE A 56 -7.95 -2.86 4.17
CA ILE A 56 -8.10 -4.07 3.37
C ILE A 56 -7.24 -3.94 2.14
N GLY A 57 -6.41 -4.95 1.90
CA GLY A 57 -5.61 -5.02 0.69
C GLY A 57 -6.02 -6.21 -0.12
N THR A 58 -5.87 -6.14 -1.43
CA THR A 58 -6.24 -7.25 -2.29
C THR A 58 -5.20 -8.36 -2.26
N ARG A 59 -3.97 -8.06 -1.87
CA ARG A 59 -2.91 -9.05 -1.83
C ARG A 59 -2.13 -9.02 -0.54
N GLY A 60 -1.76 -7.86 -0.06
CA GLY A 60 -0.99 -7.72 1.16
C GLY A 60 -1.87 -7.67 2.39
N LYS A 61 -1.26 -7.44 3.52
CA LYS A 61 -1.96 -7.31 4.80
C LYS A 61 -1.65 -5.97 5.42
N PRO A 62 -2.40 -4.94 5.04
CA PRO A 62 -2.13 -3.62 5.59
C PRO A 62 -2.44 -3.60 7.08
N PRO A 63 -1.79 -2.79 7.85
CA PRO A 63 -0.82 -1.80 7.42
C PRO A 63 0.59 -2.34 7.34
N ILE A 64 0.77 -3.63 7.51
CA ILE A 64 2.10 -4.19 7.65
C ILE A 64 2.73 -4.44 6.31
N THR A 65 2.02 -5.09 5.40
CA THR A 65 2.60 -5.43 4.11
C THR A 65 1.73 -4.95 2.96
N ILE A 66 2.35 -4.73 1.83
CA ILE A 66 1.67 -4.33 0.61
C ILE A 66 2.36 -5.04 -0.56
N PHE A 67 1.56 -5.41 -1.55
CA PHE A 67 2.13 -6.00 -2.75
C PHE A 67 2.61 -4.86 -3.64
N ALA A 68 3.91 -4.78 -3.85
CA ALA A 68 4.50 -3.70 -4.63
C ALA A 68 5.29 -4.29 -5.79
N LEU A 69 5.29 -3.57 -6.89
CA LEU A 69 6.10 -3.96 -8.03
C LEU A 69 7.54 -3.60 -7.74
N GLY A 70 8.43 -4.39 -8.24
CA GLY A 70 9.81 -4.24 -7.92
C GLY A 70 10.36 -2.97 -8.45
N ASP A 71 11.59 -2.64 -7.99
CA ASP A 71 12.16 -1.56 -8.29
C ASP A 71 12.54 -1.55 -9.64
N GLN A 72 12.44 -0.58 -10.30
CA GLN A 72 12.74 -0.61 -11.50
C GLN A 72 13.97 -0.22 -11.81
N ASP A 73 14.69 0.30 -11.15
CA ASP A 73 15.85 0.70 -11.35
C ASP A 73 16.44 0.18 -12.19
N GLY A 74 16.11 0.02 -12.48
CA GLY A 74 16.61 -0.46 -13.37
C GLY A 74 16.50 -0.34 -13.50
#